data_2d473defd502b514d071383c3ca22255
#
_entry.id   2d473defd502b514d071383c3ca22255
#
_cell.length_a   1.000
_cell.length_b   1.000
_cell.length_c   1.000
_cell.angle_alpha   90.00
_cell.angle_beta   90.00
_cell.angle_gamma   90.00
#
_symmetry.space_group_name_H-M   'P 1'
#
loop_
_entity.id
_entity.type
_entity.pdbx_description
1 polymer ?
#
loop_
_entity_poly.entity_id
_entity_poly.type
_entity_poly.pdbx_seq_one_letter_code
_entity_poly.pdbx_strand_id
1 'polypeptide(L)'
;MKKYILSLALVATCAFAGEMKYQEIDGFLSPESVFVDKNAIYVSNVGKKLEPLAKDNDGFISKLDKNGKVLEYKFLSNLNAPKGMKEIKNVLYVVDIDTLKGFNLSTKKEVFNLPIKGAIFLNDIEKLNDTTLLISDTGTGIVHKVDLKTKKYDELLKLDLKEFGGPNGLFLHKNLLYIAGYDPSGVSGGVVLSYDLKNKKIQVIKSEKEPYDGIILKNDILYVSSWGKDLKGVIYALNLKNKSVKKLDLPLMKGPADIFLDKNNLWIPKMAEGKILKVELK
;
A
#
# COMPACT_ATOMS: atom_id res chain seq x y z
N MET A 1 12.98 37.12 5.42
CA MET A 1 11.55 36.75 5.23
C MET A 1 11.46 35.81 4.02
N LYS A 2 11.34 34.49 4.26
CA LYS A 2 11.18 33.52 3.17
C LYS A 2 9.72 33.48 2.78
N LYS A 3 9.40 33.88 1.55
CA LYS A 3 8.06 33.76 0.97
C LYS A 3 7.77 32.29 0.71
N TYR A 4 6.82 31.72 1.44
CA TYR A 4 6.23 30.44 1.09
C TYR A 4 5.30 30.64 -0.09
N ILE A 5 5.64 30.06 -1.22
CA ILE A 5 4.75 29.99 -2.38
C ILE A 5 3.75 28.90 -2.08
N LEU A 6 2.52 29.29 -1.79
CA LEU A 6 1.38 28.39 -1.69
C LEU A 6 1.03 27.99 -3.13
N SER A 7 1.42 26.78 -3.55
CA SER A 7 0.98 26.25 -4.85
C SER A 7 -0.50 25.89 -4.74
N LEU A 8 -1.32 26.61 -5.48
CA LEU A 8 -2.73 26.31 -5.67
C LEU A 8 -2.82 24.99 -6.44
N ALA A 9 -3.38 23.94 -5.82
CA ALA A 9 -3.65 22.69 -6.50
C ALA A 9 -4.70 22.93 -7.61
N LEU A 10 -4.28 22.82 -8.85
CA LEU A 10 -5.18 22.90 -10.01
C LEU A 10 -5.95 21.58 -10.12
N VAL A 11 -7.23 21.60 -9.84
CA VAL A 11 -8.13 20.46 -10.06
C VAL A 11 -8.54 20.45 -11.53
N ALA A 12 -7.95 19.62 -12.34
CA ALA A 12 -8.39 19.37 -13.69
C ALA A 12 -9.37 18.19 -13.70
N THR A 13 -10.65 18.45 -13.97
CA THR A 13 -11.68 17.43 -14.22
C THR A 13 -11.93 17.34 -15.72
N CYS A 14 -11.49 16.24 -16.34
CA CYS A 14 -11.89 15.90 -17.71
C CYS A 14 -12.91 14.74 -17.66
N ALA A 15 -14.08 14.92 -18.23
CA ALA A 15 -15.11 13.89 -18.38
C ALA A 15 -15.46 13.71 -19.85
N PHE A 16 -15.10 12.54 -20.42
CA PHE A 16 -15.63 12.05 -21.68
C PHE A 16 -16.54 10.86 -21.45
N ALA A 17 -17.58 10.69 -22.27
CA ALA A 17 -18.56 9.61 -22.15
C ALA A 17 -17.89 8.24 -22.37
N GLY A 18 -17.76 7.46 -21.31
CA GLY A 18 -17.11 6.14 -21.29
C GLY A 18 -15.84 6.07 -20.42
N GLU A 19 -15.17 7.18 -20.17
CA GLU A 19 -13.95 7.23 -19.35
C GLU A 19 -14.23 7.14 -17.85
N MET A 20 -13.27 6.60 -17.12
CA MET A 20 -13.31 6.57 -15.67
C MET A 20 -13.04 7.98 -15.13
N LYS A 21 -13.88 8.42 -14.19
CA LYS A 21 -13.63 9.69 -13.51
C LYS A 21 -12.45 9.55 -12.57
N TYR A 22 -11.50 10.47 -12.67
CA TYR A 22 -10.35 10.49 -11.78
C TYR A 22 -9.93 11.91 -11.41
N GLN A 23 -9.16 12.01 -10.34
CA GLN A 23 -8.57 13.25 -9.82
C GLN A 23 -7.12 12.96 -9.45
N GLU A 24 -6.19 13.80 -9.89
CA GLU A 24 -4.80 13.79 -9.41
C GLU A 24 -4.62 14.76 -8.25
N ILE A 25 -3.80 14.37 -7.29
CA ILE A 25 -3.40 15.17 -6.14
C ILE A 25 -1.88 15.16 -6.08
N ASP A 26 -1.30 16.35 -6.19
CA ASP A 26 0.15 16.54 -6.25
C ASP A 26 0.76 16.85 -4.88
N GLY A 27 2.09 16.82 -4.80
CA GLY A 27 2.85 17.40 -3.70
C GLY A 27 3.32 16.40 -2.65
N PHE A 28 3.47 15.13 -3.03
CA PHE A 28 4.01 14.08 -2.16
C PHE A 28 5.47 13.76 -2.50
N LEU A 29 6.16 13.08 -1.59
CA LEU A 29 7.54 12.64 -1.78
C LEU A 29 7.61 11.11 -1.80
N SER A 30 7.60 10.54 -2.99
CA SER A 30 7.52 9.07 -3.19
C SER A 30 6.38 8.44 -2.37
N PRO A 31 5.10 8.83 -2.61
CA PRO A 31 3.97 8.30 -1.87
C PRO A 31 3.83 6.81 -2.13
N GLU A 32 3.75 6.02 -1.07
CA GLU A 32 3.77 4.57 -1.20
C GLU A 32 2.41 3.94 -0.87
N SER A 33 1.75 4.36 0.23
CA SER A 33 0.45 3.83 0.62
C SER A 33 -0.54 4.94 0.96
N VAL A 34 -1.82 4.65 0.75
CA VAL A 34 -2.93 5.49 1.20
C VAL A 34 -3.78 4.68 2.16
N PHE A 35 -4.10 5.27 3.29
CA PHE A 35 -5.07 4.74 4.24
C PHE A 35 -6.18 5.75 4.47
N VAL A 36 -7.44 5.31 4.37
CA VAL A 36 -8.61 6.18 4.56
C VAL A 36 -9.41 5.71 5.77
N ASP A 37 -9.48 6.57 6.80
CA ASP A 37 -10.37 6.36 7.93
C ASP A 37 -11.70 7.13 7.75
N LYS A 38 -12.54 7.15 8.78
CA LYS A 38 -13.82 7.88 8.76
C LYS A 38 -13.64 9.40 8.67
N ASN A 39 -12.52 9.95 9.13
CA ASN A 39 -12.29 11.38 9.34
C ASN A 39 -11.29 11.98 8.34
N ALA A 40 -10.29 11.20 7.91
CA ALA A 40 -9.16 11.70 7.15
C ALA A 40 -8.61 10.65 6.18
N ILE A 41 -7.66 11.09 5.38
CA ILE A 41 -6.82 10.27 4.52
C ILE A 41 -5.39 10.45 5.00
N TYR A 42 -4.66 9.35 5.10
CA TYR A 42 -3.24 9.33 5.43
C TYR A 42 -2.47 8.80 4.25
N VAL A 43 -1.33 9.42 3.96
CA VAL A 43 -0.43 9.05 2.86
C VAL A 43 0.96 8.84 3.44
N SER A 44 1.50 7.65 3.30
CA SER A 44 2.91 7.39 3.62
C SER A 44 3.78 7.93 2.49
N ASN A 45 4.83 8.66 2.87
CA ASN A 45 5.83 9.19 1.95
C ASN A 45 7.17 8.57 2.31
N VAL A 46 7.75 7.82 1.39
CA VAL A 46 9.07 7.16 1.60
C VAL A 46 10.15 8.19 1.84
N GLY A 47 10.10 9.31 1.16
CA GLY A 47 11.04 10.40 1.34
C GLY A 47 11.35 11.12 0.03
N LYS A 48 12.33 12.00 0.08
CA LYS A 48 12.70 12.86 -1.03
C LYS A 48 13.24 12.08 -2.23
N LYS A 49 13.91 10.96 -1.96
CA LYS A 49 14.36 10.01 -2.97
C LYS A 49 13.51 8.74 -2.92
N LEU A 50 13.37 8.07 -4.05
CA LEU A 50 12.71 6.79 -4.13
C LEU A 50 13.69 5.68 -3.68
N GLU A 51 14.01 5.69 -2.38
CA GLU A 51 14.92 4.75 -1.74
C GLU A 51 14.20 4.01 -0.60
N PRO A 52 13.42 2.96 -0.92
CA PRO A 52 12.45 2.36 0.02
C PRO A 52 13.08 1.62 1.22
N LEU A 53 14.41 1.52 1.25
CA LEU A 53 15.19 0.91 2.35
C LEU A 53 16.17 1.89 3.01
N ALA A 54 16.14 3.17 2.65
CA ALA A 54 17.01 4.16 3.25
C ALA A 54 16.61 4.47 4.70
N LYS A 55 17.56 4.37 5.62
CA LYS A 55 17.39 4.75 7.03
C LYS A 55 17.93 6.17 7.24
N ASP A 56 17.31 7.16 6.58
CA ASP A 56 17.77 8.55 6.53
C ASP A 56 16.84 9.53 7.26
N ASN A 57 15.73 9.01 7.83
CA ASN A 57 14.80 9.75 8.65
C ASN A 57 14.07 10.90 7.91
N ASP A 58 13.93 10.81 6.59
CA ASP A 58 13.23 11.82 5.79
C ASP A 58 11.78 11.43 5.43
N GLY A 59 11.39 10.19 5.73
CA GLY A 59 10.03 9.68 5.56
C GLY A 59 9.02 10.29 6.53
N PHE A 60 7.76 10.35 6.11
CA PHE A 60 6.68 10.94 6.91
C PHE A 60 5.30 10.48 6.45
N ILE A 61 4.27 10.74 7.26
CA ILE A 61 2.86 10.56 6.92
C ILE A 61 2.24 11.94 6.71
N SER A 62 1.55 12.13 5.57
CA SER A 62 0.70 13.29 5.31
C SER A 62 -0.74 13.00 5.73
N LYS A 63 -1.46 14.05 6.17
CA LYS A 63 -2.89 13.99 6.48
C LYS A 63 -3.68 14.88 5.54
N LEU A 64 -4.75 14.33 4.93
CA LEU A 64 -5.63 15.03 4.01
C LEU A 64 -7.08 14.96 4.54
N ASP A 65 -7.92 15.89 4.06
CA ASP A 65 -9.37 15.73 4.21
C ASP A 65 -9.92 14.67 3.23
N LYS A 66 -11.21 14.34 3.36
CA LYS A 66 -11.88 13.33 2.52
C LYS A 66 -12.00 13.72 1.04
N ASN A 67 -11.73 14.98 0.70
CA ASN A 67 -11.72 15.47 -0.68
C ASN A 67 -10.32 15.42 -1.30
N GLY A 68 -9.29 15.10 -0.51
CA GLY A 68 -7.90 15.04 -0.94
C GLY A 68 -7.09 16.31 -0.73
N LYS A 69 -7.66 17.33 -0.04
CA LYS A 69 -6.91 18.54 0.33
C LYS A 69 -5.95 18.22 1.48
N VAL A 70 -4.67 18.54 1.32
CA VAL A 70 -3.67 18.38 2.37
C VAL A 70 -4.00 19.30 3.55
N LEU A 71 -4.25 18.69 4.71
CA LEU A 71 -4.47 19.39 5.98
C LEU A 71 -3.15 19.60 6.71
N GLU A 72 -2.31 18.57 6.72
CA GLU A 72 -1.00 18.63 7.36
C GLU A 72 0.00 17.76 6.57
N TYR A 73 0.98 18.41 5.97
CA TYR A 73 1.93 17.77 5.05
C TYR A 73 2.82 16.73 5.74
N LYS A 74 3.37 17.06 6.91
CA LYS A 74 4.15 16.15 7.76
C LYS A 74 3.41 15.92 9.08
N PHE A 75 2.27 15.22 9.00
CA PHE A 75 1.43 14.92 10.16
C PHE A 75 2.16 14.07 11.19
N LEU A 76 2.89 13.04 10.72
CA LEU A 76 3.83 12.25 11.51
C LEU A 76 5.17 12.27 10.81
N SER A 77 6.25 12.46 11.57
CA SER A 77 7.63 12.56 11.08
C SER A 77 8.52 11.57 11.83
N ASN A 78 9.83 11.63 11.54
CA ASN A 78 10.83 10.74 12.15
C ASN A 78 10.61 9.27 11.77
N LEU A 79 10.23 9.07 10.50
CA LEU A 79 10.17 7.78 9.84
C LEU A 79 11.29 7.69 8.80
N ASN A 80 11.73 6.50 8.48
CA ASN A 80 12.73 6.29 7.44
C ASN A 80 12.06 6.21 6.05
N ALA A 81 11.40 5.07 5.78
CA ALA A 81 10.69 4.82 4.54
C ALA A 81 9.34 4.14 4.83
N PRO A 82 8.37 4.89 5.42
CA PRO A 82 7.08 4.32 5.82
C PRO A 82 6.28 3.84 4.62
N LYS A 83 5.59 2.71 4.79
CA LYS A 83 4.80 2.05 3.75
C LYS A 83 3.38 1.79 4.22
N GLY A 84 2.93 0.54 4.15
CA GLY A 84 1.57 0.16 4.51
C GLY A 84 1.12 0.64 5.88
N MET A 85 -0.15 0.99 6.00
CA MET A 85 -0.75 1.57 7.21
C MET A 85 -2.08 0.91 7.55
N LYS A 86 -2.35 0.76 8.85
CA LYS A 86 -3.65 0.30 9.35
C LYS A 86 -3.99 0.94 10.69
N GLU A 87 -5.23 1.41 10.85
CA GLU A 87 -5.71 1.97 12.11
C GLU A 87 -6.40 0.90 12.96
N ILE A 88 -6.07 0.87 14.26
CA ILE A 88 -6.78 0.11 15.29
C ILE A 88 -6.92 1.00 16.53
N LYS A 89 -8.17 1.30 16.93
CA LYS A 89 -8.49 2.04 18.17
C LYS A 89 -7.73 3.37 18.30
N ASN A 90 -7.79 4.19 17.26
CA ASN A 90 -7.12 5.51 17.20
C ASN A 90 -5.59 5.45 17.22
N VAL A 91 -5.00 4.29 16.95
CA VAL A 91 -3.57 4.13 16.72
C VAL A 91 -3.35 3.78 15.26
N LEU A 92 -2.62 4.61 14.52
CA LEU A 92 -2.17 4.33 13.18
C LEU A 92 -0.88 3.51 13.26
N TYR A 93 -0.97 2.26 12.88
CA TYR A 93 0.20 1.39 12.71
C TYR A 93 0.77 1.60 11.31
N VAL A 94 2.08 1.64 11.23
CA VAL A 94 2.83 1.82 9.97
C VAL A 94 4.08 0.95 10.00
N VAL A 95 4.40 0.30 8.90
CA VAL A 95 5.68 -0.38 8.74
C VAL A 95 6.73 0.59 8.20
N ASP A 96 7.92 0.54 8.79
CA ASP A 96 9.05 1.41 8.49
C ASP A 96 10.32 0.56 8.37
N ILE A 97 10.57 0.06 7.16
CA ILE A 97 11.67 -0.83 6.75
C ILE A 97 11.63 -2.18 7.48
N ASP A 98 12.05 -2.23 8.74
CA ASP A 98 12.17 -3.46 9.55
C ASP A 98 11.42 -3.34 10.88
N THR A 99 10.65 -2.28 11.05
CA THR A 99 10.01 -1.94 12.33
C THR A 99 8.52 -1.64 12.12
N LEU A 100 7.67 -2.23 12.97
CA LEU A 100 6.27 -1.82 13.10
C LEU A 100 6.20 -0.70 14.14
N LYS A 101 5.74 0.48 13.74
CA LYS A 101 5.49 1.63 14.60
C LYS A 101 4.01 1.90 14.75
N GLY A 102 3.58 2.51 15.84
CA GLY A 102 2.20 2.91 16.06
C GLY A 102 2.11 4.29 16.69
N PHE A 103 1.26 5.13 16.12
CA PHE A 103 1.08 6.53 16.53
C PHE A 103 -0.36 6.79 16.95
N ASN A 104 -0.55 7.39 18.12
CA ASN A 104 -1.88 7.86 18.52
C ASN A 104 -2.29 9.05 17.64
N LEU A 105 -3.39 8.92 16.92
CA LEU A 105 -3.83 9.92 15.92
C LEU A 105 -4.25 11.26 16.54
N SER A 106 -4.67 11.27 17.83
CA SER A 106 -5.07 12.50 18.50
C SER A 106 -3.88 13.28 19.06
N THR A 107 -2.87 12.58 19.59
CA THR A 107 -1.71 13.20 20.25
C THR A 107 -0.47 13.23 19.37
N LYS A 108 -0.47 12.49 18.26
CA LYS A 108 0.66 12.25 17.34
C LYS A 108 1.87 11.57 17.98
N LYS A 109 1.75 11.11 19.22
CA LYS A 109 2.84 10.45 19.93
C LYS A 109 2.99 9.00 19.44
N GLU A 110 4.23 8.56 19.28
CA GLU A 110 4.54 7.15 19.13
C GLU A 110 4.19 6.42 20.43
N VAL A 111 3.32 5.41 20.32
CA VAL A 111 2.83 4.60 21.44
C VAL A 111 3.16 3.12 21.26
N PHE A 112 3.67 2.74 20.11
CA PHE A 112 4.07 1.38 19.80
C PHE A 112 5.31 1.40 18.92
N ASN A 113 6.28 0.53 19.26
CA ASN A 113 7.50 0.32 18.49
C ASN A 113 7.92 -1.14 18.65
N LEU A 114 8.08 -1.83 17.53
CA LEU A 114 8.46 -3.24 17.50
C LEU A 114 9.36 -3.53 16.29
N PRO A 115 10.68 -3.56 16.48
CA PRO A 115 11.58 -4.11 15.48
C PRO A 115 11.29 -5.60 15.26
N ILE A 116 11.16 -6.01 14.00
CA ILE A 116 10.97 -7.42 13.62
C ILE A 116 12.33 -7.98 13.24
N LYS A 117 12.88 -8.81 14.12
CA LYS A 117 14.23 -9.37 13.92
C LYS A 117 14.32 -10.20 12.64
N GLY A 118 15.25 -9.84 11.79
CA GLY A 118 15.48 -10.51 10.50
C GLY A 118 14.62 -9.99 9.36
N ALA A 119 13.69 -9.07 9.61
CA ALA A 119 12.97 -8.39 8.56
C ALA A 119 13.91 -7.49 7.73
N ILE A 120 13.63 -7.42 6.43
CA ILE A 120 14.45 -6.66 5.47
C ILE A 120 13.62 -5.56 4.81
N PHE A 121 12.37 -5.88 4.45
CA PHE A 121 11.53 -5.00 3.65
C PHE A 121 10.06 -5.18 4.03
N LEU A 122 9.70 -4.78 5.26
CA LEU A 122 8.29 -4.74 5.64
C LEU A 122 7.56 -3.78 4.72
N ASN A 123 6.43 -4.24 4.16
CA ASN A 123 5.77 -3.50 3.11
C ASN A 123 4.32 -3.15 3.44
N ASP A 124 3.43 -4.12 3.64
CA ASP A 124 2.01 -3.84 3.85
C ASP A 124 1.47 -4.46 5.14
N ILE A 125 0.34 -3.93 5.62
CA ILE A 125 -0.31 -4.33 6.86
C ILE A 125 -1.77 -4.67 6.61
N GLU A 126 -2.19 -5.87 7.05
CA GLU A 126 -3.58 -6.24 7.14
C GLU A 126 -4.03 -6.54 8.57
N LYS A 127 -5.24 -6.12 8.90
CA LYS A 127 -5.86 -6.37 10.21
C LYS A 127 -6.50 -7.76 10.23
N LEU A 128 -5.94 -8.69 11.02
CA LEU A 128 -6.59 -9.97 11.28
C LEU A 128 -7.73 -9.82 12.31
N ASN A 129 -7.48 -9.06 13.37
CA ASN A 129 -8.46 -8.69 14.41
C ASN A 129 -7.96 -7.46 15.20
N ASP A 130 -8.69 -7.06 16.26
CA ASP A 130 -8.37 -5.85 17.05
C ASP A 130 -7.04 -5.89 17.81
N THR A 131 -6.36 -7.02 17.81
CA THR A 131 -5.08 -7.19 18.53
C THR A 131 -4.01 -7.86 17.69
N THR A 132 -4.31 -8.17 16.42
CA THR A 132 -3.38 -8.93 15.58
C THR A 132 -3.32 -8.33 14.18
N LEU A 133 -2.11 -8.05 13.73
CA LEU A 133 -1.80 -7.62 12.37
C LEU A 133 -1.10 -8.74 11.59
N LEU A 134 -1.30 -8.75 10.29
CA LEU A 134 -0.52 -9.47 9.30
C LEU A 134 0.35 -8.47 8.58
N ILE A 135 1.64 -8.76 8.44
CA ILE A 135 2.61 -7.84 7.85
C ILE A 135 3.43 -8.58 6.81
N SER A 136 3.48 -8.07 5.60
CA SER A 136 4.35 -8.60 4.56
C SER A 136 5.79 -8.13 4.74
N ASP A 137 6.74 -9.04 4.51
CA ASP A 137 8.16 -8.74 4.35
C ASP A 137 8.60 -9.20 2.96
N THR A 138 8.60 -8.27 2.02
CA THR A 138 8.95 -8.52 0.63
C THR A 138 10.36 -9.07 0.47
N GLY A 139 11.28 -8.64 1.33
CA GLY A 139 12.68 -9.03 1.26
C GLY A 139 12.97 -10.47 1.70
N THR A 140 12.19 -11.00 2.65
CA THR A 140 12.40 -12.35 3.18
C THR A 140 11.41 -13.39 2.65
N GLY A 141 10.34 -12.94 1.99
CA GLY A 141 9.24 -13.83 1.55
C GLY A 141 8.25 -14.15 2.65
N ILE A 142 8.35 -13.52 3.82
CA ILE A 142 7.55 -13.87 4.99
C ILE A 142 6.33 -12.95 5.12
N VAL A 143 5.19 -13.53 5.49
CA VAL A 143 4.08 -12.80 6.11
C VAL A 143 4.14 -13.07 7.61
N HIS A 144 4.38 -12.01 8.38
CA HIS A 144 4.42 -12.07 9.83
C HIS A 144 3.02 -11.92 10.43
N LYS A 145 2.74 -12.66 11.50
CA LYS A 145 1.57 -12.47 12.36
C LYS A 145 2.03 -11.82 13.66
N VAL A 146 1.58 -10.60 13.93
CA VAL A 146 2.04 -9.78 15.06
C VAL A 146 0.92 -9.58 16.07
N ASP A 147 1.14 -9.96 17.32
CA ASP A 147 0.25 -9.66 18.44
C ASP A 147 0.64 -8.33 19.08
N LEU A 148 -0.28 -7.36 19.00
CA LEU A 148 -0.07 -6.00 19.47
C LEU A 148 -0.04 -5.84 21.00
N LYS A 149 -0.62 -6.78 21.76
CA LYS A 149 -0.64 -6.74 23.22
C LYS A 149 0.66 -7.27 23.81
N THR A 150 1.11 -8.42 23.28
CA THR A 150 2.30 -9.10 23.80
C THR A 150 3.58 -8.65 23.10
N LYS A 151 3.47 -7.94 21.99
CA LYS A 151 4.57 -7.58 21.08
C LYS A 151 5.34 -8.81 20.56
N LYS A 152 4.67 -9.97 20.50
CA LYS A 152 5.22 -11.18 19.90
C LYS A 152 4.82 -11.27 18.44
N TYR A 153 5.63 -11.92 17.66
CA TYR A 153 5.34 -12.19 16.24
C TYR A 153 5.87 -13.58 15.85
N ASP A 154 5.17 -14.17 14.89
CA ASP A 154 5.47 -15.47 14.33
C ASP A 154 5.39 -15.41 12.80
N GLU A 155 6.02 -16.33 12.13
CA GLU A 155 5.86 -16.56 10.70
C GLU A 155 4.49 -17.22 10.45
N LEU A 156 3.62 -16.52 9.72
CA LEU A 156 2.34 -17.09 9.26
C LEU A 156 2.53 -17.91 8.00
N LEU A 157 3.32 -17.39 7.07
CA LEU A 157 3.56 -17.93 5.73
C LEU A 157 4.94 -17.49 5.27
N LYS A 158 5.66 -18.40 4.61
CA LYS A 158 6.87 -18.10 3.86
C LYS A 158 6.71 -18.52 2.41
N LEU A 159 6.85 -17.57 1.50
CA LEU A 159 6.81 -17.78 0.06
C LEU A 159 8.20 -18.08 -0.48
N ASP A 160 8.28 -18.96 -1.46
CA ASP A 160 9.48 -19.09 -2.28
C ASP A 160 9.61 -17.86 -3.19
N LEU A 161 10.65 -17.08 -3.00
CA LEU A 161 10.88 -15.82 -3.73
C LEU A 161 11.04 -16.04 -5.23
N LYS A 162 11.60 -17.19 -5.63
CA LYS A 162 11.78 -17.50 -7.06
C LYS A 162 10.49 -17.92 -7.72
N GLU A 163 9.62 -18.62 -7.00
CA GLU A 163 8.34 -19.10 -7.52
C GLU A 163 7.29 -18.00 -7.51
N PHE A 164 7.10 -17.31 -6.38
CA PHE A 164 5.98 -16.40 -6.16
C PHE A 164 6.36 -14.91 -6.11
N GLY A 165 7.63 -14.57 -5.91
CA GLY A 165 8.05 -13.26 -5.45
C GLY A 165 7.87 -13.10 -3.94
N GLY A 166 8.39 -12.03 -3.37
CA GLY A 166 8.12 -11.66 -1.98
C GLY A 166 6.71 -11.07 -1.83
N PRO A 167 6.02 -11.31 -0.69
CA PRO A 167 4.72 -10.70 -0.44
C PRO A 167 4.88 -9.18 -0.33
N ASN A 168 4.15 -8.43 -1.15
CA ASN A 168 4.09 -6.98 -1.13
C ASN A 168 2.73 -6.57 -0.57
N GLY A 169 1.76 -6.17 -1.40
CA GLY A 169 0.42 -5.83 -0.95
C GLY A 169 -0.35 -7.02 -0.38
N LEU A 170 -1.11 -6.79 0.67
CA LEU A 170 -1.96 -7.76 1.36
C LEU A 170 -3.41 -7.29 1.38
N PHE A 171 -4.33 -8.21 1.20
CA PHE A 171 -5.75 -7.96 1.43
C PHE A 171 -6.43 -9.18 2.04
N LEU A 172 -6.99 -9.04 3.23
CA LEU A 172 -7.69 -10.12 3.92
C LEU A 172 -9.20 -10.03 3.71
N HIS A 173 -9.78 -11.07 3.12
CA HIS A 173 -11.24 -11.24 3.06
C HIS A 173 -11.64 -12.59 3.62
N LYS A 174 -12.38 -12.59 4.73
CA LYS A 174 -12.73 -13.83 5.48
C LYS A 174 -11.46 -14.61 5.85
N ASN A 175 -11.30 -15.83 5.31
CA ASN A 175 -10.13 -16.68 5.56
C ASN A 175 -9.09 -16.63 4.44
N LEU A 176 -9.31 -15.84 3.40
CA LEU A 176 -8.40 -15.73 2.27
C LEU A 176 -7.57 -14.45 2.38
N LEU A 177 -6.27 -14.61 2.50
CA LEU A 177 -5.29 -13.55 2.37
C LEU A 177 -4.85 -13.49 0.91
N TYR A 178 -5.25 -12.44 0.19
CA TYR A 178 -4.76 -12.15 -1.15
C TYR A 178 -3.42 -11.44 -1.05
N ILE A 179 -2.50 -11.80 -1.93
CA ILE A 179 -1.11 -11.32 -1.90
C ILE A 179 -0.69 -10.91 -3.31
N ALA A 180 -0.19 -9.69 -3.43
CA ALA A 180 0.53 -9.22 -4.60
C ALA A 180 2.01 -9.56 -4.43
N GLY A 181 2.57 -10.33 -5.36
CA GLY A 181 3.98 -10.74 -5.31
C GLY A 181 4.89 -9.73 -6.01
N TYR A 182 6.02 -9.44 -5.39
CA TYR A 182 7.05 -8.55 -5.91
C TYR A 182 8.42 -9.22 -5.82
N ASP A 183 9.22 -9.12 -6.86
CA ASP A 183 10.60 -9.59 -6.78
C ASP A 183 11.51 -8.48 -6.24
N PRO A 184 12.04 -8.60 -5.02
CA PRO A 184 12.91 -7.57 -4.44
C PRO A 184 14.22 -7.38 -5.21
N SER A 185 14.62 -8.34 -6.05
CA SER A 185 15.78 -8.20 -6.94
C SER A 185 15.47 -7.39 -8.21
N GLY A 186 14.17 -7.18 -8.53
CA GLY A 186 13.73 -6.48 -9.73
C GLY A 186 13.90 -7.25 -11.04
N VAL A 187 14.26 -8.54 -10.99
CA VAL A 187 14.61 -9.33 -12.19
C VAL A 187 13.43 -10.08 -12.78
N SER A 188 12.65 -10.78 -11.93
CA SER A 188 11.66 -11.75 -12.42
C SER A 188 10.21 -11.37 -12.14
N GLY A 189 9.95 -10.43 -11.24
CA GLY A 189 8.61 -10.12 -10.76
C GLY A 189 8.02 -11.22 -9.87
N GLY A 190 6.80 -11.01 -9.40
CA GLY A 190 6.05 -11.97 -8.59
C GLY A 190 4.72 -12.34 -9.25
N VAL A 191 3.89 -13.11 -8.55
CA VAL A 191 2.56 -13.54 -8.98
C VAL A 191 1.48 -12.97 -8.07
N VAL A 192 0.23 -13.01 -8.51
CA VAL A 192 -0.93 -12.73 -7.63
C VAL A 192 -1.47 -14.06 -7.12
N LEU A 193 -1.58 -14.20 -5.82
CA LEU A 193 -2.03 -15.44 -5.18
C LEU A 193 -2.98 -15.18 -4.01
N SER A 194 -3.61 -16.23 -3.53
CA SER A 194 -4.31 -16.25 -2.23
C SER A 194 -3.76 -17.34 -1.34
N TYR A 195 -3.78 -17.09 -0.04
CA TYR A 195 -3.45 -18.05 1.01
C TYR A 195 -4.66 -18.26 1.92
N ASP A 196 -5.12 -19.50 2.04
CA ASP A 196 -6.21 -19.86 2.94
C ASP A 196 -5.67 -20.06 4.36
N LEU A 197 -6.02 -19.15 5.27
CA LEU A 197 -5.59 -19.16 6.67
C LEU A 197 -6.02 -20.43 7.42
N LYS A 198 -7.13 -21.07 7.01
CA LYS A 198 -7.66 -22.26 7.66
C LYS A 198 -6.98 -23.53 7.15
N ASN A 199 -6.88 -23.67 5.84
CA ASN A 199 -6.38 -24.89 5.19
C ASN A 199 -4.87 -24.82 4.88
N LYS A 200 -4.26 -23.63 5.05
CA LYS A 200 -2.84 -23.37 4.76
C LYS A 200 -2.44 -23.68 3.31
N LYS A 201 -3.36 -23.42 2.36
CA LYS A 201 -3.15 -23.67 0.94
C LYS A 201 -2.93 -22.37 0.17
N ILE A 202 -1.95 -22.40 -0.72
CA ILE A 202 -1.70 -21.33 -1.70
C ILE A 202 -2.47 -21.68 -2.98
N GLN A 203 -3.10 -20.66 -3.58
CA GLN A 203 -3.69 -20.72 -4.91
C GLN A 203 -3.21 -19.53 -5.73
N VAL A 204 -2.53 -19.79 -6.84
CA VAL A 204 -2.14 -18.77 -7.80
C VAL A 204 -3.38 -18.31 -8.58
N ILE A 205 -3.60 -17.00 -8.60
CA ILE A 205 -4.73 -16.33 -9.28
C ILE A 205 -4.28 -15.81 -10.64
N LYS A 206 -3.10 -15.16 -10.70
CA LYS A 206 -2.48 -14.69 -11.92
C LYS A 206 -1.00 -15.08 -11.90
N SER A 207 -0.61 -15.92 -12.87
CA SER A 207 0.71 -16.55 -12.93
C SER A 207 1.77 -15.76 -13.70
N GLU A 208 1.35 -14.79 -14.52
CA GLU A 208 2.30 -13.92 -15.19
C GLU A 208 3.05 -13.10 -14.14
N LYS A 209 4.37 -13.16 -14.21
CA LYS A 209 5.23 -12.46 -13.28
C LYS A 209 5.39 -11.01 -13.68
N GLU A 210 5.01 -10.14 -12.76
CA GLU A 210 5.15 -8.69 -12.87
C GLU A 210 5.56 -8.10 -11.51
N PRO A 211 6.02 -6.87 -11.45
CA PRO A 211 6.26 -6.18 -10.19
C PRO A 211 4.92 -5.69 -9.60
N TYR A 212 4.13 -6.63 -9.05
CA TYR A 212 2.87 -6.29 -8.39
C TYR A 212 3.14 -5.62 -7.05
N ASP A 213 2.26 -4.68 -6.68
CA ASP A 213 2.41 -3.90 -5.46
C ASP A 213 1.14 -3.97 -4.60
N GLY A 214 0.21 -3.04 -4.71
CA GLY A 214 -1.02 -3.03 -3.93
C GLY A 214 -2.09 -3.98 -4.44
N ILE A 215 -2.96 -4.45 -3.56
CA ILE A 215 -4.03 -5.38 -3.86
C ILE A 215 -5.27 -5.10 -3.02
N ILE A 216 -6.47 -5.08 -3.62
CA ILE A 216 -7.73 -4.85 -2.92
C ILE A 216 -8.89 -5.57 -3.59
N LEU A 217 -9.84 -6.08 -2.82
CA LEU A 217 -11.03 -6.76 -3.32
C LEU A 217 -12.27 -5.87 -3.19
N LYS A 218 -13.03 -5.72 -4.28
CA LYS A 218 -14.36 -5.14 -4.28
C LYS A 218 -15.33 -6.11 -4.96
N ASN A 219 -16.32 -6.57 -4.24
CA ASN A 219 -17.22 -7.64 -4.71
C ASN A 219 -16.40 -8.88 -5.08
N ASP A 220 -16.44 -9.31 -6.35
CA ASP A 220 -15.67 -10.46 -6.85
C ASP A 220 -14.51 -10.01 -7.76
N ILE A 221 -14.15 -8.72 -7.72
CA ILE A 221 -13.08 -8.14 -8.53
C ILE A 221 -11.90 -7.79 -7.63
N LEU A 222 -10.77 -8.41 -7.90
CA LEU A 222 -9.51 -8.12 -7.26
C LEU A 222 -8.76 -7.08 -8.10
N TYR A 223 -8.57 -5.90 -7.55
CA TYR A 223 -7.76 -4.85 -8.17
C TYR A 223 -6.33 -5.00 -7.70
N VAL A 224 -5.39 -4.93 -8.64
CA VAL A 224 -3.96 -5.11 -8.36
C VAL A 224 -3.17 -4.07 -9.13
N SER A 225 -2.30 -3.33 -8.44
CA SER A 225 -1.34 -2.45 -9.08
C SER A 225 -0.12 -3.24 -9.55
N SER A 226 0.44 -2.82 -10.67
CA SER A 226 1.72 -3.31 -11.19
C SER A 226 2.53 -2.12 -11.67
N TRP A 227 3.80 -2.07 -11.31
CA TRP A 227 4.74 -1.06 -11.82
C TRP A 227 4.97 -1.19 -13.32
N GLY A 228 4.64 -2.39 -13.85
CA GLY A 228 4.81 -2.70 -15.26
C GLY A 228 6.26 -2.68 -15.72
N LYS A 229 6.46 -2.94 -16.99
CA LYS A 229 7.77 -2.82 -17.63
C LYS A 229 8.06 -1.35 -17.92
N ASP A 230 9.28 -0.91 -17.69
CA ASP A 230 9.75 0.46 -17.97
C ASP A 230 8.91 1.53 -17.23
N LEU A 231 8.45 1.24 -16.02
CA LEU A 231 7.56 2.09 -15.22
C LEU A 231 6.24 2.45 -15.92
N LYS A 232 5.77 1.66 -16.88
CA LYS A 232 4.45 1.79 -17.50
C LYS A 232 3.42 1.06 -16.65
N GLY A 233 3.15 1.65 -15.49
CA GLY A 233 2.30 1.05 -14.48
C GLY A 233 0.84 0.97 -14.88
N VAL A 234 0.17 -0.07 -14.40
CA VAL A 234 -1.23 -0.39 -14.68
C VAL A 234 -1.96 -0.86 -13.43
N ILE A 235 -3.28 -0.76 -13.45
CA ILE A 235 -4.16 -1.44 -12.49
C ILE A 235 -4.89 -2.56 -13.22
N TYR A 236 -4.73 -3.77 -12.75
CA TYR A 236 -5.49 -4.92 -13.19
C TYR A 236 -6.79 -5.05 -12.42
N ALA A 237 -7.86 -5.49 -13.11
CA ALA A 237 -9.11 -5.96 -12.52
C ALA A 237 -9.27 -7.45 -12.86
N LEU A 238 -9.11 -8.30 -11.84
CA LEU A 238 -9.17 -9.76 -11.94
C LEU A 238 -10.52 -10.21 -11.42
N ASN A 239 -11.40 -10.73 -12.27
CA ASN A 239 -12.69 -11.26 -11.83
C ASN A 239 -12.50 -12.69 -11.30
N LEU A 240 -12.74 -12.89 -10.02
CA LEU A 240 -12.51 -14.18 -9.33
C LEU A 240 -13.51 -15.26 -9.74
N LYS A 241 -14.70 -14.90 -10.29
CA LYS A 241 -15.71 -15.87 -10.72
C LYS A 241 -15.41 -16.43 -12.11
N ASN A 242 -15.23 -15.55 -13.09
CA ASN A 242 -15.04 -15.96 -14.49
C ASN A 242 -13.58 -15.95 -14.93
N LYS A 243 -12.66 -15.62 -14.01
CA LYS A 243 -11.19 -15.56 -14.23
C LYS A 243 -10.75 -14.60 -15.32
N SER A 244 -11.60 -13.65 -15.74
CA SER A 244 -11.21 -12.64 -16.72
C SER A 244 -10.26 -11.63 -16.08
N VAL A 245 -9.31 -11.16 -16.88
CA VAL A 245 -8.32 -10.14 -16.52
C VAL A 245 -8.50 -8.95 -17.46
N LYS A 246 -8.63 -7.76 -16.89
CA LYS A 246 -8.71 -6.50 -17.63
C LYS A 246 -7.72 -5.50 -17.04
N LYS A 247 -7.15 -4.64 -17.87
CA LYS A 247 -6.49 -3.42 -17.40
C LYS A 247 -7.54 -2.33 -17.28
N LEU A 248 -7.49 -1.54 -16.23
CA LEU A 248 -8.32 -0.35 -16.14
C LEU A 248 -7.83 0.68 -17.18
N ASP A 249 -8.77 1.33 -17.83
CA ASP A 249 -8.49 2.43 -18.75
C ASP A 249 -8.22 3.70 -17.95
N LEU A 250 -6.97 3.88 -17.56
CA LEU A 250 -6.48 4.97 -16.71
C LEU A 250 -5.29 5.66 -17.41
N PRO A 251 -5.02 6.93 -17.07
CA PRO A 251 -3.81 7.60 -17.52
C PRO A 251 -2.56 6.79 -17.20
N LEU A 252 -1.52 6.94 -18.04
CA LEU A 252 -0.22 6.36 -17.76
C LEU A 252 0.26 6.80 -16.37
N MET A 253 0.71 5.85 -15.57
CA MET A 253 1.20 6.10 -14.21
C MET A 253 2.56 5.45 -14.01
N LYS A 254 3.44 6.13 -13.27
CA LYS A 254 4.75 5.60 -12.94
C LYS A 254 4.81 5.18 -11.49
N GLY A 255 5.03 3.87 -11.28
CA GLY A 255 5.12 3.27 -9.96
C GLY A 255 3.80 3.37 -9.17
N PRO A 256 2.68 2.79 -9.68
CA PRO A 256 1.49 2.63 -8.87
C PRO A 256 1.81 1.65 -7.74
N ALA A 257 1.81 2.15 -6.51
CA ALA A 257 2.21 1.41 -5.32
C ALA A 257 0.99 0.83 -4.60
N ASP A 258 1.00 0.80 -3.26
CA ASP A 258 -0.09 0.20 -2.48
C ASP A 258 -1.40 0.98 -2.64
N ILE A 259 -2.47 0.28 -3.03
CA ILE A 259 -3.76 0.86 -3.37
C ILE A 259 -4.78 0.70 -2.25
N PHE A 260 -5.65 1.68 -2.09
CA PHE A 260 -6.72 1.64 -1.09
C PHE A 260 -8.09 1.92 -1.71
N LEU A 261 -9.12 1.22 -1.24
CA LEU A 261 -10.50 1.42 -1.66
C LEU A 261 -11.35 2.00 -0.52
N ASP A 262 -11.88 3.22 -0.71
CA ASP A 262 -12.91 3.81 0.14
C ASP A 262 -14.23 3.90 -0.63
N LYS A 263 -15.20 3.06 -0.32
CA LYS A 263 -16.47 2.91 -1.04
C LYS A 263 -16.24 2.57 -2.51
N ASN A 264 -16.44 3.55 -3.40
CA ASN A 264 -16.19 3.42 -4.84
C ASN A 264 -14.91 4.12 -5.29
N ASN A 265 -14.19 4.79 -4.39
CA ASN A 265 -12.98 5.51 -4.76
C ASN A 265 -11.76 4.62 -4.54
N LEU A 266 -11.08 4.30 -5.62
CA LEU A 266 -9.77 3.66 -5.60
C LEU A 266 -8.69 4.75 -5.53
N TRP A 267 -7.87 4.70 -4.49
CA TRP A 267 -6.75 5.60 -4.26
C TRP A 267 -5.47 4.89 -4.68
N ILE A 268 -4.70 5.51 -5.58
CA ILE A 268 -3.52 4.93 -6.20
C ILE A 268 -2.34 5.88 -6.01
N PRO A 269 -1.39 5.58 -5.13
CA PRO A 269 -0.12 6.31 -5.10
C PRO A 269 0.63 6.11 -6.42
N LYS A 270 1.11 7.20 -7.01
CA LYS A 270 2.01 7.22 -8.18
C LYS A 270 3.40 7.57 -7.66
N MET A 271 4.06 6.57 -7.07
CA MET A 271 5.24 6.76 -6.23
C MET A 271 6.37 7.51 -6.94
N ALA A 272 6.65 7.16 -8.20
CA ALA A 272 7.70 7.79 -8.98
C ALA A 272 7.32 9.19 -9.55
N GLU A 273 6.07 9.63 -9.36
CA GLU A 273 5.57 10.93 -9.81
C GLU A 273 5.27 11.91 -8.66
N GLY A 274 5.32 11.43 -7.41
CA GLY A 274 4.96 12.25 -6.25
C GLY A 274 3.48 12.64 -6.20
N LYS A 275 2.59 11.78 -6.71
CA LYS A 275 1.16 12.06 -6.86
C LYS A 275 0.30 10.93 -6.31
N ILE A 276 -0.96 11.27 -6.02
CA ILE A 276 -2.03 10.29 -5.77
C ILE A 276 -3.07 10.43 -6.89
N LEU A 277 -3.52 9.31 -7.46
CA LEU A 277 -4.65 9.25 -8.35
C LEU A 277 -5.86 8.69 -7.60
N LYS A 278 -6.94 9.45 -7.53
CA LYS A 278 -8.24 9.00 -7.02
C LYS A 278 -9.13 8.66 -8.19
N VAL A 279 -9.62 7.44 -8.26
CA VAL A 279 -10.46 6.91 -9.36
C VAL A 279 -11.80 6.49 -8.83
N GLU A 280 -12.89 6.93 -9.45
CA GLU A 280 -14.25 6.46 -9.13
C GLU A 280 -14.53 5.17 -9.91
N LEU A 281 -14.58 4.02 -9.20
CA LEU A 281 -14.99 2.75 -9.77
C LEU A 281 -16.52 2.72 -9.95
N LYS A 282 -16.94 2.24 -11.11
CA LYS A 282 -18.37 2.05 -11.43
C LYS A 282 -18.99 0.86 -10.71
#